data_18a49f7ec534428a2bc4bd26f91234ea
#
_entry.id   18a49f7ec534428a2bc4bd26f91234ea
#
_cell.length_a   1.000
_cell.length_b   1.000
_cell.length_c   1.000
_cell.angle_alpha   90.00
_cell.angle_beta   90.00
_cell.angle_gamma   90.00
#
_symmetry.space_group_name_H-M   'P 1'
#
loop_
_entity.id
_entity.type
_entity.pdbx_description
1 polymer ?
#
loop_
_entity_poly.entity_id
_entity_poly.type
_entity_poly.pdbx_seq_one_letter_code
_entity_poly.pdbx_strand_id
1 'polypeptide(L)'
;MVMKTCRKIMALMMVLAMTLACLASCGSQETSERKFEEFSKVSDMLYEVTFDEYSTEVPPASVAEQMSGDMACSSVRNGGFVGRNFDYFMNQCPTFVIRTTAKEGRYATIGVGRLAKVNSEMVEQGLPQEKLDLLPWFLLDGMNEKGLVINSNVLFKADWGDIPHTGTNPDAPELNGIYMIRPLLDNCATVDEAVAYLQNFNITPMSSEIMDLHFMISDPEKTCVVEFINNEMVVREQYIMTNYFLNMDEIPEHPDGLERMQILREHYDEGNTMSGMYGLMQRVKYSNTFYASNHWYSELGLTYSQILQLPEGMEELLLSYQMEFEAELEYIRENGFRESSEWWDTAHNSIYDIHNGKLWVTVHERYEEGPHEFGF
;
A
#
# COMPACT_ATOMS: atom_id res chain seq x y z
N MET A 1 -37.20 -42.69 53.83
CA MET A 1 -36.25 -43.08 52.77
C MET A 1 -36.65 -42.50 51.37
N VAL A 2 -37.93 -42.47 51.07
CA VAL A 2 -38.47 -41.98 49.77
C VAL A 2 -38.17 -40.48 49.47
N MET A 3 -38.28 -39.62 50.51
CA MET A 3 -38.03 -38.17 50.32
C MET A 3 -36.58 -37.78 49.99
N LYS A 4 -35.55 -38.52 50.36
CA LYS A 4 -34.17 -38.29 50.07
C LYS A 4 -33.83 -38.69 48.61
N THR A 5 -34.52 -39.68 48.07
CA THR A 5 -34.35 -40.16 46.71
C THR A 5 -34.97 -39.18 45.67
N CYS A 6 -36.18 -38.63 45.96
CA CYS A 6 -36.80 -37.60 45.10
C CYS A 6 -35.96 -36.33 45.00
N ARG A 7 -35.30 -35.84 46.06
CA ARG A 7 -34.42 -34.66 46.00
C ARG A 7 -33.19 -34.91 45.18
N LYS A 8 -32.62 -36.09 45.16
CA LYS A 8 -31.47 -36.44 44.33
C LYS A 8 -31.81 -36.51 42.80
N ILE A 9 -33.00 -37.05 42.51
CA ILE A 9 -33.49 -37.12 41.12
C ILE A 9 -33.84 -35.73 40.58
N MET A 10 -34.46 -34.85 41.39
CA MET A 10 -34.70 -33.45 40.99
C MET A 10 -33.41 -32.65 40.79
N ALA A 11 -32.40 -32.84 41.65
CA ALA A 11 -31.11 -32.21 41.50
C ALA A 11 -30.38 -32.70 40.24
N LEU A 12 -30.47 -33.98 39.90
CA LEU A 12 -29.86 -34.55 38.69
C LEU A 12 -30.57 -34.06 37.43
N MET A 13 -31.89 -33.90 37.43
CA MET A 13 -32.67 -33.35 36.34
C MET A 13 -32.40 -31.84 36.14
N MET A 14 -32.19 -31.07 37.20
CA MET A 14 -31.78 -29.67 37.08
C MET A 14 -30.37 -29.51 36.50
N VAL A 15 -29.40 -30.35 36.87
CA VAL A 15 -28.06 -30.34 36.30
C VAL A 15 -28.09 -30.75 34.82
N LEU A 16 -28.93 -31.76 34.47
CA LEU A 16 -29.08 -32.17 33.07
C LEU A 16 -29.78 -31.11 32.22
N ALA A 17 -30.76 -30.39 32.79
CA ALA A 17 -31.41 -29.27 32.11
C ALA A 17 -30.48 -28.05 31.93
N MET A 18 -29.61 -27.76 32.89
CA MET A 18 -28.59 -26.71 32.78
C MET A 18 -27.49 -27.06 31.75
N THR A 19 -27.06 -28.32 31.70
CA THR A 19 -26.09 -28.76 30.69
C THR A 19 -26.69 -28.77 29.27
N LEU A 20 -27.97 -29.13 29.10
CA LEU A 20 -28.66 -29.00 27.81
C LEU A 20 -28.92 -27.55 27.42
N ALA A 21 -29.19 -26.65 28.36
CA ALA A 21 -29.33 -25.22 28.10
C ALA A 21 -27.99 -24.57 27.75
N CYS A 22 -26.86 -25.01 28.36
CA CYS A 22 -25.52 -24.56 27.95
C CYS A 22 -25.09 -25.11 26.59
N LEU A 23 -25.54 -26.30 26.21
CA LEU A 23 -25.29 -26.86 24.89
C LEU A 23 -26.19 -26.25 23.79
N ALA A 24 -27.39 -25.76 24.17
CA ALA A 24 -28.28 -25.04 23.25
C ALA A 24 -27.95 -23.54 23.14
N SER A 25 -27.15 -22.96 24.07
CA SER A 25 -26.65 -21.59 24.02
C SER A 25 -25.26 -21.48 23.37
N CYS A 26 -24.63 -22.60 23.01
CA CYS A 26 -23.72 -22.65 21.87
C CYS A 26 -24.55 -22.68 20.58
N GLY A 27 -25.46 -21.72 20.49
CA GLY A 27 -26.11 -21.34 19.27
C GLY A 27 -24.99 -20.95 18.30
N SER A 28 -24.97 -21.64 17.18
CA SER A 28 -24.32 -21.19 15.97
C SER A 28 -24.18 -19.66 16.00
N GLN A 29 -22.98 -19.13 16.32
CA GLN A 29 -22.52 -18.01 15.58
C GLN A 29 -22.63 -18.51 14.13
N GLU A 30 -23.65 -18.10 13.43
CA GLU A 30 -23.57 -17.94 12.00
C GLU A 30 -22.37 -17.04 11.81
N THR A 31 -21.19 -17.62 11.65
CA THR A 31 -20.13 -17.05 10.88
C THR A 31 -20.81 -16.85 9.53
N SER A 32 -21.28 -15.64 9.26
CA SER A 32 -21.60 -15.24 7.90
C SER A 32 -20.34 -15.60 7.13
N GLU A 33 -20.40 -16.69 6.36
CA GLU A 33 -19.32 -17.05 5.46
C GLU A 33 -19.09 -15.79 4.64
N ARG A 34 -17.97 -15.10 4.90
CA ARG A 34 -17.56 -13.94 4.13
C ARG A 34 -17.32 -14.47 2.74
N LYS A 35 -18.22 -14.16 1.84
CA LYS A 35 -18.11 -14.53 0.44
C LYS A 35 -17.08 -13.59 -0.19
N PHE A 36 -15.90 -14.07 -0.41
CA PHE A 36 -14.98 -13.51 -1.38
C PHE A 36 -14.88 -14.48 -2.55
N GLU A 37 -14.61 -13.97 -3.73
CA GLU A 37 -14.29 -14.79 -4.88
C GLU A 37 -12.90 -15.41 -4.70
N GLU A 38 -12.67 -16.61 -5.22
CA GLU A 38 -11.35 -17.24 -5.23
C GLU A 38 -10.33 -16.34 -5.91
N PHE A 39 -9.07 -16.39 -5.43
CA PHE A 39 -7.97 -15.67 -6.08
C PHE A 39 -7.82 -16.13 -7.52
N SER A 40 -7.82 -15.15 -8.44
CA SER A 40 -7.52 -15.37 -9.85
C SER A 40 -6.06 -15.00 -10.10
N LYS A 41 -5.25 -15.96 -10.54
CA LYS A 41 -3.87 -15.70 -10.96
C LYS A 41 -3.91 -14.99 -12.32
N VAL A 42 -3.49 -13.74 -12.37
CA VAL A 42 -3.45 -12.91 -13.59
C VAL A 42 -2.14 -13.14 -14.35
N SER A 43 -1.04 -13.09 -13.62
CA SER A 43 0.30 -13.43 -14.11
C SER A 43 1.15 -13.93 -12.96
N ASP A 44 2.44 -14.20 -13.19
CA ASP A 44 3.33 -14.52 -12.10
C ASP A 44 3.42 -13.34 -11.12
N MET A 45 3.28 -13.62 -9.82
CA MET A 45 3.27 -12.63 -8.73
C MET A 45 2.13 -11.59 -8.77
N LEU A 46 1.10 -11.76 -9.63
CA LEU A 46 -0.07 -10.89 -9.70
C LEU A 46 -1.36 -11.70 -9.57
N TYR A 47 -2.15 -11.39 -8.57
CA TYR A 47 -3.43 -12.02 -8.29
C TYR A 47 -4.54 -10.98 -8.20
N GLU A 48 -5.75 -11.37 -8.57
CA GLU A 48 -6.97 -10.58 -8.41
C GLU A 48 -7.91 -11.25 -7.41
N VAL A 49 -8.60 -10.46 -6.60
CA VAL A 49 -9.60 -10.93 -5.64
C VAL A 49 -10.70 -9.88 -5.47
N THR A 50 -11.95 -10.34 -5.37
CA THR A 50 -13.11 -9.49 -5.10
C THR A 50 -13.69 -9.82 -3.73
N PHE A 51 -13.90 -8.82 -2.90
CA PHE A 51 -14.57 -8.90 -1.61
C PHE A 51 -15.97 -8.30 -1.70
N ASP A 52 -16.99 -9.14 -1.62
CA ASP A 52 -18.37 -8.67 -1.45
C ASP A 52 -18.58 -8.11 -0.05
N GLU A 53 -17.92 -8.70 0.94
CA GLU A 53 -17.99 -8.29 2.34
C GLU A 53 -16.61 -8.36 3.00
N TYR A 54 -16.30 -7.39 3.83
CA TYR A 54 -15.11 -7.35 4.69
C TYR A 54 -15.41 -6.52 5.95
N SER A 55 -14.61 -6.69 6.99
CA SER A 55 -14.73 -5.90 8.20
C SER A 55 -14.39 -4.44 7.95
N THR A 56 -15.27 -3.54 8.38
CA THR A 56 -15.01 -2.09 8.41
C THR A 56 -14.34 -1.64 9.70
N GLU A 57 -14.09 -2.56 10.64
CA GLU A 57 -13.33 -2.29 11.84
C GLU A 57 -11.85 -2.15 11.51
N VAL A 58 -11.26 -1.01 11.88
CA VAL A 58 -9.85 -0.70 11.62
C VAL A 58 -8.96 -1.73 12.33
N PRO A 59 -8.03 -2.38 11.62
CA PRO A 59 -7.11 -3.32 12.26
C PRO A 59 -6.24 -2.63 13.31
N PRO A 60 -5.81 -3.36 14.37
CA PRO A 60 -4.91 -2.79 15.37
C PRO A 60 -3.59 -2.28 14.78
N ALA A 61 -3.05 -1.19 15.30
CA ALA A 61 -1.78 -0.61 14.85
C ALA A 61 -0.60 -1.61 14.90
N SER A 62 -0.60 -2.55 15.86
CA SER A 62 0.42 -3.60 15.95
C SER A 62 0.49 -4.53 14.72
N VAL A 63 -0.55 -4.57 13.90
CA VAL A 63 -0.54 -5.32 12.63
C VAL A 63 0.17 -4.53 11.54
N ALA A 64 0.14 -3.19 11.59
CA ALA A 64 0.85 -2.30 10.66
C ALA A 64 2.37 -2.51 10.72
N GLU A 65 2.93 -2.76 11.89
CA GLU A 65 4.36 -3.01 12.10
C GLU A 65 4.89 -4.23 11.34
N GLN A 66 4.01 -5.13 10.90
CA GLN A 66 4.37 -6.29 10.07
C GLN A 66 4.74 -5.91 8.64
N MET A 67 4.37 -4.72 8.18
CA MET A 67 4.71 -4.18 6.86
C MET A 67 6.07 -3.46 6.85
N SER A 68 6.90 -3.67 7.85
CA SER A 68 8.23 -3.08 7.93
C SER A 68 9.14 -3.59 6.81
N GLY A 69 9.80 -2.68 6.13
CA GLY A 69 10.78 -2.91 5.06
C GLY A 69 11.08 -1.60 4.36
N ASP A 70 12.27 -1.49 3.79
CA ASP A 70 12.61 -0.31 3.00
C ASP A 70 11.71 -0.23 1.77
N MET A 71 11.21 0.95 1.46
CA MET A 71 10.28 1.22 0.36
C MET A 71 10.68 2.54 -0.30
N ALA A 72 10.56 2.58 -1.62
CA ALA A 72 10.61 3.83 -2.34
C ALA A 72 9.34 3.96 -3.20
N CYS A 73 8.99 5.17 -3.58
CA CYS A 73 7.74 5.38 -4.31
C CYS A 73 7.83 6.61 -5.21
N SER A 74 7.03 6.59 -6.27
CA SER A 74 6.78 7.76 -7.11
C SER A 74 5.32 7.82 -7.46
N SER A 75 4.72 8.99 -7.36
CA SER A 75 3.32 9.22 -7.73
C SER A 75 3.20 10.49 -8.56
N VAL A 76 2.39 10.45 -9.61
CA VAL A 76 2.16 11.59 -10.50
C VAL A 76 0.73 11.58 -11.02
N ARG A 77 0.12 12.76 -11.10
CA ARG A 77 -1.13 12.98 -11.80
C ARG A 77 -0.94 13.91 -12.98
N ASN A 78 -1.40 13.51 -14.17
CA ASN A 78 -1.51 14.40 -15.32
C ASN A 78 -2.80 14.11 -16.11
N GLY A 79 -3.57 15.14 -16.41
CA GLY A 79 -4.88 15.01 -17.04
C GLY A 79 -5.82 14.10 -16.23
N GLY A 80 -6.36 13.06 -16.88
CA GLY A 80 -7.22 12.06 -16.25
C GLY A 80 -6.48 10.86 -15.68
N PHE A 81 -5.14 10.83 -15.72
CA PHE A 81 -4.34 9.68 -15.33
C PHE A 81 -3.57 9.94 -14.05
N VAL A 82 -3.53 8.94 -13.16
CA VAL A 82 -2.68 8.90 -11.96
C VAL A 82 -1.79 7.69 -12.08
N GLY A 83 -0.47 7.90 -12.09
CA GLY A 83 0.53 6.85 -12.11
C GLY A 83 1.24 6.72 -10.77
N ARG A 84 1.59 5.50 -10.38
CA ARG A 84 2.38 5.19 -9.20
C ARG A 84 3.35 4.04 -9.45
N ASN A 85 4.58 4.19 -8.95
CA ASN A 85 5.52 3.10 -8.73
C ASN A 85 5.63 2.83 -7.22
N PHE A 86 5.59 1.57 -6.86
CA PHE A 86 5.92 1.07 -5.53
C PHE A 86 7.20 0.25 -5.64
N ASP A 87 8.29 0.85 -5.20
CA ASP A 87 9.59 0.21 -5.17
C ASP A 87 9.73 -0.46 -3.80
N TYR A 88 10.04 -1.73 -3.78
CA TYR A 88 10.06 -2.51 -2.56
C TYR A 88 11.11 -3.61 -2.62
N PHE A 89 11.64 -3.91 -1.45
CA PHE A 89 12.49 -5.04 -1.22
C PHE A 89 11.74 -6.35 -1.51
N MET A 90 12.20 -7.12 -2.49
CA MET A 90 11.52 -8.33 -2.94
C MET A 90 11.71 -9.47 -1.95
N ASN A 91 10.66 -9.86 -1.28
CA ASN A 91 10.60 -10.99 -0.38
C ASN A 91 9.54 -12.02 -0.78
N GLN A 92 9.38 -12.29 -2.06
CA GLN A 92 8.40 -13.23 -2.62
C GLN A 92 6.92 -12.87 -2.36
N CYS A 93 6.64 -11.65 -1.91
CA CYS A 93 5.26 -11.23 -1.67
C CYS A 93 4.56 -10.86 -2.98
N PRO A 94 3.49 -11.56 -3.36
CA PRO A 94 2.73 -11.22 -4.55
C PRO A 94 1.99 -9.89 -4.39
N THR A 95 1.69 -9.28 -5.51
CA THR A 95 0.82 -8.12 -5.64
C THR A 95 -0.62 -8.57 -5.84
N PHE A 96 -1.55 -7.90 -5.18
CA PHE A 96 -2.98 -8.17 -5.27
C PHE A 96 -3.70 -6.97 -5.87
N VAL A 97 -4.50 -7.22 -6.91
CA VAL A 97 -5.57 -6.30 -7.31
C VAL A 97 -6.79 -6.66 -6.49
N ILE A 98 -7.21 -5.75 -5.64
CA ILE A 98 -8.27 -5.95 -4.64
C ILE A 98 -9.47 -5.13 -5.04
N ARG A 99 -10.59 -5.80 -5.31
CA ARG A 99 -11.88 -5.16 -5.56
C ARG A 99 -12.78 -5.29 -4.35
N THR A 100 -13.64 -4.29 -4.17
CA THR A 100 -14.78 -4.40 -3.25
C THR A 100 -16.03 -3.93 -3.94
N THR A 101 -17.15 -4.61 -3.69
CA THR A 101 -18.43 -4.23 -4.27
C THR A 101 -19.08 -3.07 -3.52
N ALA A 102 -19.83 -2.23 -4.24
CA ALA A 102 -20.61 -1.15 -3.62
C ALA A 102 -21.68 -1.70 -2.68
N LYS A 103 -21.87 -1.03 -1.55
CA LYS A 103 -22.95 -1.31 -0.59
C LYS A 103 -23.58 -0.01 -0.12
N GLU A 104 -24.71 -0.08 0.58
CA GLU A 104 -25.30 1.09 1.20
C GLU A 104 -24.28 1.78 2.12
N GLY A 105 -23.99 3.05 1.83
CA GLY A 105 -23.01 3.86 2.55
C GLY A 105 -21.54 3.59 2.21
N ARG A 106 -21.24 2.80 1.15
CA ARG A 106 -19.86 2.48 0.76
C ARG A 106 -19.74 2.33 -0.76
N TYR A 107 -18.75 2.99 -1.35
CA TYR A 107 -18.44 2.91 -2.78
C TYR A 107 -17.77 1.59 -3.16
N ALA A 108 -17.98 1.15 -4.42
CA ALA A 108 -17.13 0.12 -5.03
C ALA A 108 -15.70 0.66 -5.17
N THR A 109 -14.72 -0.22 -4.95
CA THR A 109 -13.30 0.16 -5.04
C THR A 109 -12.50 -0.87 -5.82
N ILE A 110 -11.41 -0.41 -6.43
CA ILE A 110 -10.34 -1.22 -6.99
C ILE A 110 -9.01 -0.64 -6.55
N GLY A 111 -8.08 -1.46 -6.10
CA GLY A 111 -6.77 -0.98 -5.65
C GLY A 111 -5.72 -2.06 -5.67
N VAL A 112 -4.49 -1.66 -5.43
CA VAL A 112 -3.34 -2.54 -5.38
C VAL A 112 -2.81 -2.60 -3.96
N GLY A 113 -2.57 -3.82 -3.49
CA GLY A 113 -2.12 -4.07 -2.14
C GLY A 113 -1.17 -5.26 -2.05
N ARG A 114 -0.54 -5.39 -0.88
CA ARG A 114 0.36 -6.49 -0.56
C ARG A 114 0.22 -6.85 0.92
N LEU A 115 0.55 -8.09 1.26
CA LEU A 115 0.63 -8.55 2.64
C LEU A 115 2.02 -9.09 2.92
N ALA A 116 2.63 -8.60 3.99
CA ALA A 116 3.90 -9.14 4.45
C ALA A 116 3.82 -10.63 4.78
N LYS A 117 4.91 -11.36 4.48
CA LYS A 117 5.03 -12.80 4.77
C LYS A 117 3.95 -13.66 4.10
N VAL A 118 3.48 -13.25 2.92
CA VAL A 118 2.63 -14.05 2.04
C VAL A 118 3.41 -14.29 0.76
N ASN A 119 3.47 -15.52 0.31
CA ASN A 119 4.06 -15.90 -0.97
C ASN A 119 3.01 -16.53 -1.91
N SER A 120 3.35 -16.73 -3.18
CA SER A 120 2.44 -17.29 -4.18
C SER A 120 1.93 -18.67 -3.81
N GLU A 121 2.77 -19.53 -3.21
CA GLU A 121 2.37 -20.87 -2.78
C GLU A 121 1.25 -20.80 -1.72
N MET A 122 1.36 -19.88 -0.74
CA MET A 122 0.31 -19.67 0.26
C MET A 122 -1.00 -19.22 -0.37
N VAL A 123 -0.94 -18.35 -1.40
CA VAL A 123 -2.14 -17.90 -2.12
C VAL A 123 -2.80 -19.08 -2.85
N GLU A 124 -2.01 -19.90 -3.54
CA GLU A 124 -2.49 -21.06 -4.31
C GLU A 124 -3.03 -22.17 -3.40
N GLN A 125 -2.53 -22.31 -2.17
CA GLN A 125 -3.04 -23.23 -1.17
C GLN A 125 -4.24 -22.71 -0.37
N GLY A 126 -4.56 -21.41 -0.50
CA GLY A 126 -5.58 -20.69 0.24
C GLY A 126 -5.00 -19.97 1.47
N LEU A 127 -5.17 -18.67 1.51
CA LEU A 127 -4.70 -17.84 2.63
C LEU A 127 -5.50 -18.13 3.90
N PRO A 128 -4.86 -18.12 5.08
CA PRO A 128 -5.56 -18.16 6.36
C PRO A 128 -6.57 -17.01 6.48
N GLN A 129 -7.69 -17.25 7.16
CA GLN A 129 -8.78 -16.26 7.31
C GLN A 129 -8.28 -14.91 7.85
N GLU A 130 -7.35 -14.94 8.79
CA GLU A 130 -6.74 -13.73 9.37
C GLU A 130 -6.01 -12.87 8.32
N LYS A 131 -5.39 -13.48 7.30
CA LYS A 131 -4.75 -12.77 6.19
C LYS A 131 -5.79 -12.26 5.20
N LEU A 132 -6.84 -13.02 4.95
CA LEU A 132 -7.97 -12.59 4.11
C LEU A 132 -8.67 -11.38 4.71
N ASP A 133 -8.89 -11.37 6.03
CA ASP A 133 -9.53 -10.25 6.74
C ASP A 133 -8.71 -8.95 6.66
N LEU A 134 -7.39 -9.06 6.56
CA LEU A 134 -6.49 -7.92 6.47
C LEU A 134 -6.32 -7.39 5.05
N LEU A 135 -6.44 -8.25 4.02
CA LEU A 135 -6.09 -7.88 2.66
C LEU A 135 -6.82 -6.62 2.14
N PRO A 136 -8.13 -6.39 2.39
CA PRO A 136 -8.79 -5.14 1.99
C PRO A 136 -8.23 -3.88 2.62
N TRP A 137 -7.53 -3.99 3.77
CA TRP A 137 -6.97 -2.87 4.52
C TRP A 137 -5.55 -2.49 4.11
N PHE A 138 -4.80 -3.42 3.48
CA PHE A 138 -3.42 -3.19 3.08
C PHE A 138 -3.31 -2.72 1.62
N LEU A 139 -4.09 -1.69 1.29
CA LEU A 139 -3.96 -0.97 0.03
C LEU A 139 -2.76 -0.03 0.08
N LEU A 140 -1.97 -0.04 -0.96
CA LEU A 140 -0.87 0.89 -1.19
C LEU A 140 -1.31 2.05 -2.09
N ASP A 141 -2.28 1.77 -2.96
CA ASP A 141 -2.99 2.73 -3.79
C ASP A 141 -4.36 2.16 -4.19
N GLY A 142 -5.27 3.01 -4.64
CA GLY A 142 -6.59 2.57 -5.08
C GLY A 142 -7.47 3.70 -5.61
N MET A 143 -8.57 3.29 -6.24
CA MET A 143 -9.60 4.16 -6.80
C MET A 143 -10.98 3.65 -6.41
N ASN A 144 -11.93 4.54 -6.21
CA ASN A 144 -13.34 4.19 -6.09
C ASN A 144 -14.16 4.53 -7.35
N GLU A 145 -15.40 4.08 -7.39
CA GLU A 145 -16.32 4.28 -8.53
C GLU A 145 -16.68 5.76 -8.82
N LYS A 146 -16.31 6.69 -7.92
CA LYS A 146 -16.45 8.14 -8.11
C LYS A 146 -15.22 8.77 -8.75
N GLY A 147 -14.16 8.00 -8.99
CA GLY A 147 -12.90 8.47 -9.54
C GLY A 147 -11.99 9.11 -8.49
N LEU A 148 -12.24 8.92 -7.20
CA LEU A 148 -11.28 9.30 -6.15
C LEU A 148 -10.15 8.28 -6.15
N VAL A 149 -8.92 8.74 -6.41
CA VAL A 149 -7.68 7.95 -6.40
C VAL A 149 -6.83 8.38 -5.22
N ILE A 150 -6.27 7.42 -4.49
CA ILE A 150 -5.38 7.66 -3.35
C ILE A 150 -4.13 6.81 -3.49
N ASN A 151 -2.97 7.45 -3.38
CA ASN A 151 -1.66 6.79 -3.35
C ASN A 151 -0.94 7.16 -2.07
N SER A 152 -0.22 6.22 -1.46
CA SER A 152 0.66 6.48 -0.33
C SER A 152 2.13 6.34 -0.73
N ASN A 153 2.99 7.24 -0.27
CA ASN A 153 4.43 7.12 -0.37
C ASN A 153 5.04 7.22 1.02
N VAL A 154 6.15 6.52 1.22
CA VAL A 154 6.84 6.49 2.52
C VAL A 154 7.74 7.72 2.69
N LEU A 155 7.85 8.16 3.93
CA LEU A 155 8.80 9.18 4.40
C LEU A 155 9.66 8.57 5.48
N PHE A 156 10.98 8.52 5.30
CA PHE A 156 11.90 8.00 6.30
C PHE A 156 12.29 9.09 7.28
N LYS A 157 12.08 8.86 8.57
CA LYS A 157 12.44 9.83 9.63
C LYS A 157 13.94 10.11 9.69
N ALA A 158 14.77 9.14 9.30
CA ALA A 158 16.23 9.31 9.25
C ALA A 158 16.66 10.44 8.30
N ASP A 159 15.89 10.68 7.22
CA ASP A 159 16.20 11.70 6.22
C ASP A 159 15.83 13.12 6.68
N TRP A 160 14.90 13.25 7.65
CA TRP A 160 14.26 14.51 8.03
C TRP A 160 14.50 14.93 9.49
N GLY A 161 15.21 14.10 10.27
CA GLY A 161 15.37 14.33 11.70
C GLY A 161 14.05 14.15 12.48
N ASP A 162 14.00 14.75 13.67
CA ASP A 162 12.84 14.67 14.56
C ASP A 162 11.73 15.64 14.12
N ILE A 163 11.00 15.31 13.05
CA ILE A 163 9.74 16.00 12.75
C ILE A 163 8.66 15.33 13.60
N PRO A 164 8.05 16.05 14.55
CA PRO A 164 7.04 15.47 15.41
C PRO A 164 5.82 15.03 14.59
N HIS A 165 5.54 13.75 14.63
CA HIS A 165 4.25 13.19 14.25
C HIS A 165 3.95 12.00 15.15
N THR A 166 3.14 12.25 16.18
CA THR A 166 2.67 11.24 17.13
C THR A 166 1.15 11.09 17.08
N GLY A 167 0.48 11.97 16.37
CA GLY A 167 -0.96 12.03 16.17
C GLY A 167 -1.44 13.46 15.96
N THR A 168 -2.48 13.62 15.14
CA THR A 168 -3.01 14.93 14.76
C THR A 168 -4.09 15.44 15.71
N ASN A 169 -4.81 14.54 16.38
CA ASN A 169 -5.91 14.88 17.28
C ASN A 169 -6.09 13.80 18.35
N PRO A 170 -5.38 13.89 19.50
CA PRO A 170 -5.40 12.84 20.52
C PRO A 170 -6.78 12.56 21.14
N ASP A 171 -7.75 13.48 20.99
CA ASP A 171 -9.10 13.31 21.52
C ASP A 171 -10.06 12.60 20.54
N ALA A 172 -9.63 12.37 19.29
CA ALA A 172 -10.39 11.68 18.28
C ALA A 172 -10.03 10.18 18.16
N PRO A 173 -10.88 9.35 17.52
CA PRO A 173 -10.55 7.97 17.23
C PRO A 173 -9.25 7.85 16.42
N GLU A 174 -8.40 6.88 16.81
CA GLU A 174 -7.13 6.65 16.11
C GLU A 174 -7.34 6.02 14.73
N LEU A 175 -6.58 6.53 13.74
CA LEU A 175 -6.45 5.93 12.41
C LEU A 175 -4.96 5.94 12.02
N ASN A 176 -4.34 4.76 11.99
CA ASN A 176 -2.95 4.62 11.56
C ASN A 176 -2.84 4.91 10.05
N GLY A 177 -1.79 5.63 9.65
CA GLY A 177 -1.57 6.05 8.26
C GLY A 177 -1.65 4.92 7.24
N ILE A 178 -1.16 3.70 7.57
CA ILE A 178 -1.22 2.55 6.67
C ILE A 178 -2.65 2.14 6.29
N TYR A 179 -3.64 2.46 7.12
CA TYR A 179 -5.04 2.10 6.91
C TYR A 179 -5.89 3.23 6.31
N MET A 180 -5.29 4.40 6.03
CA MET A 180 -6.06 5.57 5.56
C MET A 180 -6.78 5.35 4.23
N ILE A 181 -6.18 4.60 3.30
CA ILE A 181 -6.71 4.46 1.94
C ILE A 181 -8.10 3.82 1.95
N ARG A 182 -8.28 2.75 2.73
CA ARG A 182 -9.54 2.00 2.74
C ARG A 182 -10.76 2.85 3.13
N PRO A 183 -10.81 3.51 4.31
CA PRO A 183 -11.99 4.28 4.70
C PRO A 183 -12.22 5.51 3.81
N LEU A 184 -11.19 6.11 3.24
CA LEU A 184 -11.35 7.22 2.31
C LEU A 184 -12.00 6.77 1.01
N LEU A 185 -11.56 5.67 0.41
CA LEU A 185 -12.16 5.12 -0.81
C LEU A 185 -13.59 4.67 -0.59
N ASP A 186 -13.89 4.12 0.60
CA ASP A 186 -15.24 3.65 0.93
C ASP A 186 -16.24 4.79 1.10
N ASN A 187 -15.83 5.94 1.66
CA ASN A 187 -16.74 6.95 2.17
C ASN A 187 -16.67 8.31 1.45
N CYS A 188 -15.63 8.59 0.66
CA CYS A 188 -15.41 9.90 0.06
C CYS A 188 -15.49 9.84 -1.47
N ALA A 189 -16.15 10.80 -2.09
CA ALA A 189 -16.24 10.93 -3.54
C ALA A 189 -15.24 11.94 -4.11
N THR A 190 -14.77 12.88 -3.29
CA THR A 190 -13.93 14.00 -3.73
C THR A 190 -12.73 14.20 -2.79
N VAL A 191 -11.74 14.95 -3.27
CA VAL A 191 -10.59 15.38 -2.47
C VAL A 191 -11.05 16.18 -1.23
N ASP A 192 -12.04 17.06 -1.38
CA ASP A 192 -12.55 17.86 -0.26
C ASP A 192 -13.21 17.01 0.80
N GLU A 193 -14.00 16.01 0.39
CA GLU A 193 -14.61 15.05 1.31
C GLU A 193 -13.55 14.23 2.03
N ALA A 194 -12.51 13.77 1.31
CA ALA A 194 -11.42 13.00 1.90
C ALA A 194 -10.64 13.81 2.94
N VAL A 195 -10.28 15.05 2.65
CA VAL A 195 -9.61 15.95 3.59
C VAL A 195 -10.48 16.23 4.82
N ALA A 196 -11.77 16.50 4.62
CA ALA A 196 -12.71 16.73 5.72
C ALA A 196 -12.93 15.47 6.57
N TYR A 197 -12.94 14.28 5.94
CA TYR A 197 -13.07 13.01 6.63
C TYR A 197 -11.90 12.77 7.59
N LEU A 198 -10.66 12.99 7.13
CA LEU A 198 -9.45 12.81 7.93
C LEU A 198 -9.41 13.68 9.20
N GLN A 199 -10.03 14.87 9.18
CA GLN A 199 -10.10 15.76 10.33
C GLN A 199 -10.89 15.18 11.53
N ASN A 200 -11.67 14.11 11.31
CA ASN A 200 -12.41 13.44 12.38
C ASN A 200 -11.58 12.38 13.14
N PHE A 201 -10.33 12.18 12.76
CA PHE A 201 -9.46 11.14 13.31
C PHE A 201 -8.19 11.72 13.93
N ASN A 202 -7.64 10.97 14.86
CA ASN A 202 -6.25 11.10 15.27
C ASN A 202 -5.41 10.29 14.30
N ILE A 203 -4.84 10.94 13.28
CA ILE A 203 -3.97 10.26 12.31
C ILE A 203 -2.63 10.03 12.98
N THR A 204 -2.23 8.75 13.10
CA THR A 204 -0.94 8.34 13.67
C THR A 204 -0.01 7.83 12.58
N PRO A 205 1.33 7.94 12.75
CA PRO A 205 2.30 7.49 11.76
C PRO A 205 2.21 5.97 11.55
N MET A 206 2.70 5.50 10.41
CA MET A 206 2.80 4.06 10.12
C MET A 206 3.64 3.35 11.18
N SER A 207 4.77 3.96 11.58
CA SER A 207 5.67 3.47 12.62
C SER A 207 6.13 4.66 13.47
N SER A 208 6.15 4.49 14.79
CA SER A 208 6.54 5.57 15.71
C SER A 208 8.01 6.00 15.58
N GLU A 209 8.89 5.13 15.05
CA GLU A 209 10.33 5.34 15.12
C GLU A 209 11.00 5.53 13.74
N ILE A 210 10.47 4.94 12.66
CA ILE A 210 11.22 4.79 11.41
C ILE A 210 10.55 5.47 10.23
N MET A 211 9.23 5.34 10.08
CA MET A 211 8.52 5.71 8.85
C MET A 211 7.23 6.48 9.11
N ASP A 212 6.94 7.41 8.23
CA ASP A 212 5.64 8.03 8.07
C ASP A 212 5.14 7.84 6.64
N LEU A 213 3.93 8.26 6.37
CA LEU A 213 3.32 8.23 5.05
C LEU A 213 2.79 9.60 4.70
N HIS A 214 2.93 9.99 3.44
CA HIS A 214 2.16 11.05 2.85
C HIS A 214 1.32 10.53 1.69
N PHE A 215 0.27 11.28 1.33
CA PHE A 215 -0.77 10.77 0.45
C PHE A 215 -1.04 11.75 -0.67
N MET A 216 -1.02 11.27 -1.91
CA MET A 216 -1.60 11.98 -3.03
C MET A 216 -3.05 11.56 -3.17
N ILE A 217 -3.96 12.50 -3.09
CA ILE A 217 -5.41 12.30 -3.22
C ILE A 217 -5.87 13.08 -4.45
N SER A 218 -6.49 12.39 -5.39
CA SER A 218 -6.91 12.93 -6.70
C SER A 218 -8.36 12.58 -6.98
N ASP A 219 -9.12 13.53 -7.48
CA ASP A 219 -10.46 13.31 -8.05
C ASP A 219 -10.51 13.90 -9.48
N PRO A 220 -11.65 13.84 -10.21
CA PRO A 220 -11.75 14.40 -11.55
C PRO A 220 -11.37 15.88 -11.66
N GLU A 221 -11.49 16.67 -10.60
CA GLU A 221 -11.32 18.11 -10.64
C GLU A 221 -9.97 18.57 -10.11
N LYS A 222 -9.45 17.93 -9.03
CA LYS A 222 -8.23 18.40 -8.36
C LYS A 222 -7.39 17.28 -7.78
N THR A 223 -6.18 17.65 -7.37
CA THR A 223 -5.22 16.78 -6.68
C THR A 223 -4.54 17.54 -5.56
N CYS A 224 -4.37 16.89 -4.43
CA CYS A 224 -3.56 17.40 -3.33
C CYS A 224 -2.63 16.34 -2.77
N VAL A 225 -1.59 16.80 -2.08
CA VAL A 225 -0.76 15.97 -1.20
C VAL A 225 -1.08 16.33 0.25
N VAL A 226 -1.29 15.31 1.07
CA VAL A 226 -1.53 15.41 2.50
C VAL A 226 -0.30 14.90 3.23
N GLU A 227 0.27 15.73 4.09
CA GLU A 227 1.43 15.45 4.93
C GLU A 227 1.13 15.74 6.39
N PHE A 228 1.88 15.12 7.28
CA PHE A 228 1.74 15.30 8.72
C PHE A 228 3.05 15.88 9.28
N ILE A 229 3.00 17.17 9.66
CA ILE A 229 4.17 17.91 10.09
C ILE A 229 3.83 18.60 11.42
N ASN A 230 4.65 18.38 12.46
CA ASN A 230 4.43 18.95 13.80
C ASN A 230 3.05 18.59 14.39
N ASN A 231 2.58 17.37 14.17
CA ASN A 231 1.25 16.87 14.56
C ASN A 231 0.07 17.60 13.90
N GLU A 232 0.32 18.29 12.80
CA GLU A 232 -0.70 18.96 12.02
C GLU A 232 -0.83 18.30 10.63
N MET A 233 -2.07 18.21 10.14
CA MET A 233 -2.36 17.80 8.78
C MET A 233 -2.15 18.98 7.84
N VAL A 234 -1.18 18.90 6.95
CA VAL A 234 -0.87 19.91 5.94
C VAL A 234 -1.35 19.43 4.59
N VAL A 235 -2.14 20.25 3.89
CA VAL A 235 -2.72 19.93 2.58
C VAL A 235 -2.24 20.94 1.55
N ARG A 236 -1.70 20.44 0.43
CA ARG A 236 -1.20 21.28 -0.66
C ARG A 236 -1.63 20.75 -2.01
N GLU A 237 -2.07 21.62 -2.91
CA GLU A 237 -2.24 21.26 -4.31
C GLU A 237 -0.88 20.91 -4.92
N GLN A 238 -0.75 19.66 -5.38
CA GLN A 238 0.50 19.12 -5.91
C GLN A 238 0.22 17.89 -6.78
N TYR A 239 0.94 17.75 -7.88
CA TYR A 239 0.71 16.74 -8.91
C TYR A 239 1.81 15.68 -9.02
N ILE A 240 2.91 15.84 -8.28
CA ILE A 240 4.04 14.90 -8.25
C ILE A 240 4.45 14.72 -6.78
N MET A 241 4.67 13.48 -6.37
CA MET A 241 5.05 13.11 -5.01
C MET A 241 6.05 11.93 -5.07
N THR A 242 7.14 12.01 -4.33
CA THR A 242 8.12 10.94 -4.17
C THR A 242 8.33 10.65 -2.67
N ASN A 243 9.54 10.47 -2.15
CA ASN A 243 9.76 10.08 -0.76
C ASN A 243 10.31 11.21 0.13
N TYR A 244 10.00 12.47 -0.15
CA TYR A 244 10.37 13.58 0.71
C TYR A 244 9.23 14.56 0.93
N PHE A 245 9.28 15.30 2.04
CA PHE A 245 8.27 16.30 2.37
C PHE A 245 8.22 17.42 1.36
N LEU A 246 7.04 17.76 0.90
CA LEU A 246 6.78 18.81 -0.08
C LEU A 246 6.42 20.15 0.57
N ASN A 247 6.04 20.13 1.85
CA ASN A 247 5.57 21.29 2.60
C ASN A 247 6.62 21.84 3.58
N MET A 248 7.89 21.48 3.41
CA MET A 248 9.00 22.03 4.20
C MET A 248 9.74 23.10 3.40
N ASP A 249 10.15 24.18 4.10
CA ASP A 249 10.89 25.29 3.51
C ASP A 249 12.32 24.88 3.10
N GLU A 250 12.91 23.93 3.83
CA GLU A 250 14.25 23.40 3.58
C GLU A 250 14.16 21.94 3.18
N ILE A 251 14.69 21.59 2.01
CA ILE A 251 14.85 20.21 1.57
C ILE A 251 16.17 19.69 2.19
N PRO A 252 16.21 18.50 2.81
CA PRO A 252 17.44 17.90 3.29
C PRO A 252 18.50 17.81 2.20
N GLU A 253 19.76 17.73 2.60
CA GLU A 253 20.87 17.71 1.65
C GLU A 253 20.78 16.54 0.67
N HIS A 254 20.13 15.44 1.08
CA HIS A 254 20.01 14.19 0.32
C HIS A 254 18.64 13.52 0.52
N PRO A 255 17.53 14.13 0.04
CA PRO A 255 16.21 13.50 0.18
C PRO A 255 16.08 12.31 -0.78
N ASP A 256 15.58 11.19 -0.30
CA ASP A 256 15.22 10.10 -1.20
C ASP A 256 14.15 10.55 -2.21
N GLY A 257 14.26 10.08 -3.43
CA GLY A 257 13.30 10.39 -4.49
C GLY A 257 13.45 11.75 -5.18
N LEU A 258 14.48 12.56 -4.84
CA LEU A 258 14.70 13.84 -5.51
C LEU A 258 14.94 13.68 -7.02
N GLU A 259 15.75 12.70 -7.42
CA GLU A 259 16.01 12.43 -8.84
C GLU A 259 14.73 12.00 -9.55
N ARG A 260 13.95 11.08 -8.96
CA ARG A 260 12.65 10.67 -9.52
C ARG A 260 11.70 11.85 -9.66
N MET A 261 11.68 12.76 -8.70
CA MET A 261 10.93 14.02 -8.77
C MET A 261 11.38 14.89 -9.95
N GLN A 262 12.68 15.00 -10.19
CA GLN A 262 13.23 15.79 -11.30
C GLN A 262 12.83 15.20 -12.64
N ILE A 263 13.00 13.88 -12.84
CA ILE A 263 12.60 13.17 -14.05
C ILE A 263 11.10 13.36 -14.32
N LEU A 264 10.26 13.19 -13.28
CA LEU A 264 8.82 13.39 -13.40
C LEU A 264 8.45 14.81 -13.79
N ARG A 265 9.16 15.83 -13.28
CA ARG A 265 8.94 17.23 -13.67
C ARG A 265 9.36 17.52 -15.10
N GLU A 266 10.52 17.01 -15.53
CA GLU A 266 11.06 17.23 -16.89
C GLU A 266 10.17 16.59 -17.95
N HIS A 267 9.56 15.46 -17.68
CA HIS A 267 8.72 14.69 -18.60
C HIS A 267 7.22 14.76 -18.30
N TYR A 268 6.79 15.67 -17.43
CA TYR A 268 5.43 15.74 -16.91
C TYR A 268 4.37 15.74 -18.02
N ASP A 269 4.57 16.55 -19.07
CA ASP A 269 3.62 16.72 -20.17
C ASP A 269 3.38 15.43 -20.98
N GLU A 270 4.29 14.46 -20.91
CA GLU A 270 4.13 13.16 -21.57
C GLU A 270 3.01 12.32 -20.92
N GLY A 271 2.74 12.50 -19.62
CA GLY A 271 1.83 11.70 -18.82
C GLY A 271 0.33 11.93 -19.03
N ASN A 272 -0.07 12.71 -20.04
CA ASN A 272 -1.47 13.09 -20.28
C ASN A 272 -2.31 12.04 -21.06
N THR A 273 -1.73 10.90 -21.38
CA THR A 273 -2.38 9.73 -21.99
C THR A 273 -1.96 8.47 -21.24
N MET A 274 -2.73 7.37 -21.39
CA MET A 274 -2.36 6.09 -20.74
C MET A 274 -0.95 5.64 -21.13
N SER A 275 -0.63 5.61 -22.43
CA SER A 275 0.69 5.18 -22.90
C SER A 275 1.81 6.15 -22.50
N GLY A 276 1.52 7.45 -22.45
CA GLY A 276 2.47 8.45 -21.97
C GLY A 276 2.73 8.33 -20.48
N MET A 277 1.68 8.13 -19.67
CA MET A 277 1.81 7.86 -18.23
C MET A 277 2.61 6.57 -17.98
N TYR A 278 2.33 5.52 -18.76
CA TYR A 278 3.08 4.26 -18.67
C TYR A 278 4.57 4.45 -18.97
N GLY A 279 4.89 5.17 -20.03
CA GLY A 279 6.28 5.53 -20.39
C GLY A 279 6.95 6.40 -19.32
N LEU A 280 6.21 7.34 -18.74
CA LEU A 280 6.71 8.22 -17.67
C LEU A 280 7.05 7.41 -16.42
N MET A 281 6.17 6.51 -15.99
CA MET A 281 6.42 5.65 -14.84
C MET A 281 7.55 4.66 -15.09
N GLN A 282 7.71 4.17 -16.31
CA GLN A 282 8.86 3.34 -16.69
C GLN A 282 10.20 4.09 -16.58
N ARG A 283 10.25 5.41 -16.84
CA ARG A 283 11.48 6.21 -16.67
C ARG A 283 11.93 6.28 -15.22
N VAL A 284 10.98 6.33 -14.29
CA VAL A 284 11.24 6.41 -12.84
C VAL A 284 11.10 5.06 -12.11
N LYS A 285 11.16 3.94 -12.84
CA LYS A 285 11.24 2.63 -12.22
C LYS A 285 12.54 2.48 -11.42
N TYR A 286 12.55 1.62 -10.42
CA TYR A 286 13.69 1.48 -9.51
C TYR A 286 15.01 1.22 -10.25
N SER A 287 15.04 0.28 -11.19
CA SER A 287 16.25 -0.07 -11.94
C SER A 287 16.84 1.07 -12.78
N ASN A 288 16.04 2.07 -13.17
CA ASN A 288 16.53 3.25 -13.89
C ASN A 288 17.06 4.35 -12.97
N THR A 289 16.59 4.38 -11.71
CA THR A 289 16.95 5.42 -10.73
C THR A 289 17.75 4.86 -9.57
N PHE A 290 18.27 3.67 -9.74
CA PHE A 290 19.03 2.91 -8.78
C PHE A 290 20.24 3.65 -8.20
N TYR A 291 20.91 4.48 -8.99
CA TYR A 291 22.03 5.29 -8.55
C TYR A 291 21.66 6.43 -7.61
N ALA A 292 20.39 6.81 -7.63
CA ALA A 292 19.89 7.93 -6.84
C ALA A 292 19.22 7.48 -5.53
N SER A 293 19.08 6.18 -5.26
CA SER A 293 18.49 5.71 -4.02
C SER A 293 19.50 5.81 -2.87
N ASN A 294 19.07 6.39 -1.73
CA ASN A 294 19.90 6.58 -0.53
C ASN A 294 20.52 5.28 -0.01
N HIS A 295 19.90 4.15 -0.26
CA HIS A 295 20.39 2.84 0.14
C HIS A 295 21.82 2.56 -0.39
N TRP A 296 22.06 2.87 -1.65
CA TRP A 296 23.37 2.72 -2.29
C TRP A 296 24.41 3.67 -1.74
N TYR A 297 24.01 4.91 -1.48
CA TYR A 297 24.92 5.93 -0.97
C TYR A 297 25.42 5.56 0.43
N SER A 298 24.55 5.00 1.27
CA SER A 298 24.92 4.55 2.61
C SER A 298 25.89 3.37 2.58
N GLU A 299 25.72 2.41 1.68
CA GLU A 299 26.62 1.27 1.54
C GLU A 299 27.99 1.67 0.98
N LEU A 300 28.04 2.61 0.03
CA LEU A 300 29.28 3.14 -0.52
C LEU A 300 29.89 4.25 0.33
N GLY A 301 29.20 4.72 1.38
CA GLY A 301 29.62 5.84 2.21
C GLY A 301 29.67 7.17 1.46
N LEU A 302 28.91 7.30 0.37
CA LEU A 302 28.85 8.50 -0.47
C LEU A 302 27.56 9.26 -0.21
N THR A 303 27.63 10.58 -0.34
CA THR A 303 26.45 11.47 -0.36
C THR A 303 25.97 11.69 -1.78
N TYR A 304 24.68 12.04 -1.96
CA TYR A 304 24.10 12.33 -3.29
C TYR A 304 24.91 13.39 -4.07
N SER A 305 25.34 14.46 -3.39
CA SER A 305 26.18 15.49 -4.01
C SER A 305 27.56 14.97 -4.43
N GLN A 306 28.11 13.98 -3.74
CA GLN A 306 29.36 13.32 -4.12
C GLN A 306 29.17 12.42 -5.35
N ILE A 307 28.00 11.79 -5.48
CA ILE A 307 27.67 10.96 -6.67
C ILE A 307 27.47 11.82 -7.91
N LEU A 308 26.81 12.97 -7.80
CA LEU A 308 26.68 13.93 -8.89
C LEU A 308 28.05 14.53 -9.33
N GLN A 309 29.08 14.38 -8.53
CA GLN A 309 30.45 14.85 -8.76
C GLN A 309 31.45 13.69 -8.79
N LEU A 310 31.00 12.48 -9.19
CA LEU A 310 31.86 11.29 -9.15
C LEU A 310 33.20 11.53 -9.83
N PRO A 311 34.29 11.11 -9.18
CA PRO A 311 35.59 11.06 -9.81
C PRO A 311 35.56 10.13 -11.04
N GLU A 312 36.34 10.47 -12.06
CA GLU A 312 36.59 9.62 -13.21
C GLU A 312 36.91 8.18 -12.79
N GLY A 313 36.16 7.20 -13.28
CA GLY A 313 36.30 5.76 -12.95
C GLY A 313 35.29 5.16 -11.97
N MET A 314 34.51 5.95 -11.25
CA MET A 314 33.39 5.43 -10.44
C MET A 314 32.16 5.09 -11.26
N GLU A 315 32.01 5.70 -12.43
CA GLU A 315 30.92 5.40 -13.37
C GLU A 315 30.94 3.93 -13.82
N GLU A 316 32.14 3.34 -14.04
CA GLU A 316 32.27 1.93 -14.39
C GLU A 316 31.83 1.00 -13.24
N LEU A 317 32.13 1.38 -11.99
CA LEU A 317 31.71 0.61 -10.83
C LEU A 317 30.16 0.62 -10.69
N LEU A 318 29.55 1.80 -10.78
CA LEU A 318 28.09 1.93 -10.73
C LEU A 318 27.41 1.16 -11.87
N LEU A 319 27.97 1.24 -13.07
CA LEU A 319 27.46 0.47 -14.21
C LEU A 319 27.57 -1.05 -13.98
N SER A 320 28.64 -1.53 -13.35
CA SER A 320 28.80 -2.96 -13.04
C SER A 320 27.73 -3.45 -12.08
N TYR A 321 27.40 -2.67 -11.07
CA TYR A 321 26.33 -2.99 -10.13
C TYR A 321 24.94 -2.97 -10.79
N GLN A 322 24.67 -2.02 -11.67
CA GLN A 322 23.43 -2.01 -12.43
C GLN A 322 23.29 -3.27 -13.30
N MET A 323 24.38 -3.68 -13.95
CA MET A 323 24.38 -4.91 -14.76
C MET A 323 24.14 -6.17 -13.91
N GLU A 324 24.69 -6.24 -12.68
CA GLU A 324 24.41 -7.33 -11.75
C GLU A 324 22.94 -7.35 -11.33
N PHE A 325 22.38 -6.18 -11.05
CA PHE A 325 20.98 -6.03 -10.72
C PHE A 325 20.04 -6.48 -11.85
N GLU A 326 20.28 -6.01 -13.06
CA GLU A 326 19.49 -6.40 -14.24
C GLU A 326 19.59 -7.91 -14.52
N ALA A 327 20.77 -8.49 -14.36
CA ALA A 327 20.98 -9.92 -14.53
C ALA A 327 20.25 -10.76 -13.48
N GLU A 328 20.20 -10.31 -12.23
CA GLU A 328 19.45 -11.02 -11.19
C GLU A 328 17.94 -10.86 -11.38
N LEU A 329 17.46 -9.69 -11.80
CA LEU A 329 16.05 -9.52 -12.17
C LEU A 329 15.65 -10.43 -13.33
N GLU A 330 16.49 -10.56 -14.35
CA GLU A 330 16.25 -11.47 -15.48
C GLU A 330 16.23 -12.92 -15.01
N TYR A 331 17.16 -13.30 -14.13
CA TYR A 331 17.17 -14.62 -13.52
C TYR A 331 15.88 -14.92 -12.76
N ILE A 332 15.39 -13.97 -11.93
CA ILE A 332 14.16 -14.12 -11.16
C ILE A 332 12.94 -14.24 -12.08
N ARG A 333 12.88 -13.47 -13.16
CA ARG A 333 11.81 -13.56 -14.17
C ARG A 333 11.75 -14.93 -14.84
N GLU A 334 12.90 -15.52 -15.13
CA GLU A 334 12.99 -16.82 -15.81
C GLU A 334 12.81 -18.02 -14.89
N ASN A 335 13.29 -17.94 -13.66
CA ASN A 335 13.45 -19.09 -12.77
C ASN A 335 12.66 -18.98 -11.46
N GLY A 336 12.02 -17.81 -11.20
CA GLY A 336 11.42 -17.51 -9.91
C GLY A 336 12.44 -17.09 -8.85
N PHE A 337 11.95 -16.67 -7.70
CA PHE A 337 12.80 -16.26 -6.58
C PHE A 337 13.60 -17.41 -6.00
N ARG A 338 14.86 -17.14 -5.69
CA ARG A 338 15.65 -18.02 -4.82
C ARG A 338 15.16 -17.89 -3.37
N GLU A 339 15.27 -18.92 -2.55
CA GLU A 339 14.89 -18.89 -1.13
C GLU A 339 15.56 -17.74 -0.33
N SER A 340 16.72 -17.25 -0.80
CA SER A 340 17.51 -16.18 -0.18
C SER A 340 17.52 -14.88 -0.99
N SER A 341 16.69 -14.72 -2.02
CA SER A 341 16.73 -13.48 -2.82
C SER A 341 16.10 -12.35 -2.03
N GLU A 342 16.96 -11.44 -1.62
CA GLU A 342 16.62 -10.14 -1.06
C GLU A 342 16.97 -9.12 -2.14
N TRP A 343 15.96 -8.60 -2.85
CA TRP A 343 16.21 -7.78 -4.03
C TRP A 343 15.23 -6.61 -4.15
N TRP A 344 15.69 -5.50 -4.72
CA TRP A 344 14.90 -4.31 -4.92
C TRP A 344 14.46 -4.16 -6.38
N ASP A 345 13.19 -3.90 -6.62
CA ASP A 345 12.65 -3.47 -7.90
C ASP A 345 11.41 -2.60 -7.73
N THR A 346 10.87 -2.08 -8.83
CA THR A 346 9.50 -1.58 -8.84
C THR A 346 8.57 -2.79 -8.78
N ALA A 347 8.18 -3.15 -7.56
CA ALA A 347 7.37 -4.32 -7.25
C ALA A 347 5.99 -4.26 -7.92
N HIS A 348 5.42 -3.05 -8.06
CA HIS A 348 4.32 -2.79 -8.98
C HIS A 348 4.30 -1.34 -9.47
N ASN A 349 3.82 -1.18 -10.70
CA ASN A 349 3.35 0.06 -11.26
C ASN A 349 1.82 -0.02 -11.40
N SER A 350 1.11 1.02 -10.98
CA SER A 350 -0.33 1.19 -11.19
C SER A 350 -0.61 2.49 -11.94
N ILE A 351 -1.58 2.44 -12.88
CA ILE A 351 -2.07 3.61 -13.60
C ILE A 351 -3.59 3.60 -13.54
N TYR A 352 -4.16 4.66 -13.01
CA TYR A 352 -5.59 4.87 -12.88
C TYR A 352 -6.10 5.86 -13.93
N ASP A 353 -7.16 5.52 -14.65
CA ASP A 353 -7.96 6.45 -15.44
C ASP A 353 -9.18 6.86 -14.60
N ILE A 354 -9.11 8.06 -14.07
CA ILE A 354 -10.12 8.62 -13.17
C ILE A 354 -11.50 8.71 -13.83
N HIS A 355 -11.53 9.02 -15.14
CA HIS A 355 -12.77 9.27 -15.87
C HIS A 355 -13.45 8.00 -16.35
N ASN A 356 -12.69 6.95 -16.63
CA ASN A 356 -13.21 5.71 -17.20
C ASN A 356 -13.25 4.54 -16.22
N GLY A 357 -12.78 4.75 -14.96
CA GLY A 357 -12.79 3.71 -13.93
C GLY A 357 -11.89 2.52 -14.26
N LYS A 358 -10.74 2.77 -14.89
CA LYS A 358 -9.79 1.73 -15.29
C LYS A 358 -8.51 1.78 -14.47
N LEU A 359 -7.92 0.62 -14.26
CA LEU A 359 -6.63 0.40 -13.63
C LEU A 359 -5.77 -0.47 -14.53
N TRP A 360 -4.51 -0.08 -14.75
CA TRP A 360 -3.49 -0.92 -15.37
C TRP A 360 -2.39 -1.20 -14.35
N VAL A 361 -1.96 -2.45 -14.28
CA VAL A 361 -0.92 -2.91 -13.33
C VAL A 361 0.19 -3.64 -14.07
N THR A 362 1.43 -3.28 -13.78
CA THR A 362 2.63 -4.03 -14.15
C THR A 362 3.35 -4.43 -12.87
N VAL A 363 3.90 -5.64 -12.81
CA VAL A 363 4.65 -6.13 -11.64
C VAL A 363 6.09 -6.44 -12.00
N HIS A 364 7.00 -6.25 -11.03
CA HIS A 364 8.41 -6.61 -11.14
C HIS A 364 9.07 -6.09 -12.42
N GLU A 365 8.81 -4.82 -12.75
CA GLU A 365 9.37 -4.12 -13.91
C GLU A 365 9.19 -4.82 -15.28
N ARG A 366 8.19 -5.69 -15.42
CA ARG A 366 7.89 -6.41 -16.68
C ARG A 366 7.17 -5.51 -17.69
N TYR A 367 7.74 -4.34 -17.95
CA TYR A 367 7.14 -3.32 -18.83
C TYR A 367 7.03 -3.80 -20.30
N GLU A 368 7.90 -4.72 -20.74
CA GLU A 368 7.87 -5.33 -22.07
C GLU A 368 6.65 -6.24 -22.31
N GLU A 369 6.09 -6.81 -21.26
CA GLU A 369 4.88 -7.64 -21.35
C GLU A 369 3.61 -6.78 -21.50
N GLY A 370 3.74 -5.47 -21.25
CA GLY A 370 2.63 -4.54 -21.17
C GLY A 370 1.85 -4.67 -19.85
N PRO A 371 0.98 -3.70 -19.53
CA PRO A 371 0.23 -3.71 -18.31
C PRO A 371 -1.04 -4.57 -18.42
N HIS A 372 -1.44 -5.21 -17.32
CA HIS A 372 -2.72 -5.89 -17.19
C HIS A 372 -3.82 -4.87 -16.89
N GLU A 373 -4.92 -4.91 -17.66
CA GLU A 373 -6.06 -3.98 -17.51
C GLU A 373 -7.15 -4.56 -16.62
N PHE A 374 -7.65 -3.72 -15.72
CA PHE A 374 -8.76 -4.00 -14.80
C PHE A 374 -9.75 -2.84 -14.84
N GLY A 375 -10.99 -3.05 -14.35
CA GLY A 375 -12.03 -2.02 -14.23
C GLY A 375 -13.06 -2.41 -13.17
N PHE A 376 -13.99 -1.52 -12.83
CA PHE A 376 -15.11 -1.81 -11.94
C PHE A 376 -16.08 -2.84 -12.53
#